data_3996ec0dd0d051740c7aace9445677b0
#
_entry.id   3996ec0dd0d051740c7aace9445677b0
#
_cell.length_a   1.000
_cell.length_b   1.000
_cell.length_c   1.000
_cell.angle_alpha   90.00
_cell.angle_beta   90.00
_cell.angle_gamma   90.00
#
_symmetry.space_group_name_H-M   'P 1'
#
loop_
_entity.id
_entity.type
_entity.pdbx_description
1 polymer ?
#
loop_
_entity_poly.entity_id
_entity_poly.type
_entity_poly.pdbx_seq_one_letter_code
_entity_poly.pdbx_strand_id
1 'polypeptide(L)'
;MSAFTCSVPASLRTGSAGSATVRTVLRSFQRPATTTTRTTSRLMSRAASSTTTTTTPTAGAVPKKTTKAAQTTASAQWNQTRGMAAITSASDSQQKMLAAHLQQADPIMYDIIEKEKLRQKHFINLIPSENFTSQAVLDALGSPMQNKYSEGYPGARYYGGNEFIDASERLCQQRALEAFGLDAREWGVNVQALSGAPANLYVYSALMETHDRLMGLDLPHGGHLSHGYQTPTKKISFVSKYFETLPYRLDESTGLIDYDKLEELALLYRPKIIVAGTSAYSRLIDYARMRDICDKVGAYLLADMAHISGLVAAKVIPGPFGYADIVTTTSHKSLRGPRGALIFYRRGVRRTNPKTGAEELYNLEGPINQSVFPGHQGGPHNHTIAALAVALKQAQTPEFRTYQSQVLANAKALARRLGEPKEKGGLGYRIVSGGTDNHLVLVDLKPQGIDGARVERVLELVGVAANKNTVPGDRSALTPGGLRMGSPAMTTRGFAEEDFARVADIVDRAVTIAVRVDKAARKAAEEKGLDAKVQGRLKTFMEFLGTGEADTEIVQLRSEVADWVGTYPLPWEAKP
;
A
#
# COMPACT_ATOMS: atom_id res chain seq x y z
N MET A 1 1.42 -10.61 9.38
CA MET A 1 1.91 -11.25 8.13
C MET A 1 2.18 -12.70 8.43
N SER A 2 1.28 -13.57 8.03
CA SER A 2 1.42 -15.02 8.16
C SER A 2 2.49 -15.51 7.20
N ALA A 3 3.48 -16.22 7.73
CA ALA A 3 4.39 -17.00 6.90
C ALA A 3 3.63 -18.24 6.39
N PHE A 4 3.34 -18.29 5.11
CA PHE A 4 2.92 -19.53 4.45
C PHE A 4 4.11 -20.49 4.45
N THR A 5 4.06 -21.51 5.30
CA THR A 5 4.87 -22.72 5.15
C THR A 5 4.01 -23.75 4.44
N CYS A 6 4.31 -23.98 3.19
CA CYS A 6 3.78 -25.10 2.44
C CYS A 6 4.47 -26.37 2.93
N SER A 7 3.76 -27.22 3.67
CA SER A 7 4.23 -28.55 4.07
C SER A 7 3.80 -29.57 3.01
N VAL A 8 4.78 -30.17 2.34
CA VAL A 8 4.60 -31.36 1.52
C VAL A 8 4.65 -32.58 2.45
N PRO A 9 3.75 -33.56 2.35
CA PRO A 9 3.80 -34.76 3.17
C PRO A 9 4.89 -35.72 2.67
N ALA A 10 5.76 -36.12 3.59
CA ALA A 10 6.71 -37.19 3.37
C ALA A 10 6.05 -38.55 3.64
N SER A 11 6.06 -39.44 2.66
CA SER A 11 5.90 -40.88 2.90
C SER A 11 6.94 -41.64 2.11
N LEU A 12 7.50 -42.60 2.84
CA LEU A 12 8.20 -43.84 2.48
C LEU A 12 9.68 -43.89 2.85
N ARG A 13 9.90 -44.65 3.92
CA ARG A 13 11.18 -45.24 4.34
C ARG A 13 11.48 -46.47 3.45
N THR A 14 12.74 -46.71 3.13
CA THR A 14 13.52 -47.91 3.57
C THR A 14 14.89 -47.94 2.91
N GLY A 15 15.94 -48.34 3.66
CA GLY A 15 17.04 -49.14 3.13
C GLY A 15 18.44 -48.56 3.13
N SER A 16 19.17 -48.84 4.22
CA SER A 16 20.60 -49.27 4.38
C SER A 16 21.75 -48.66 3.58
N ALA A 17 22.69 -48.16 4.38
CA ALA A 17 24.15 -48.33 4.38
C ALA A 17 24.97 -48.36 3.08
N GLY A 18 25.97 -47.46 3.01
CA GLY A 18 27.08 -47.56 2.06
C GLY A 18 28.03 -46.35 2.13
N SER A 19 29.10 -46.51 2.93
CA SER A 19 30.25 -45.63 3.00
C SER A 19 31.01 -45.61 1.67
N ALA A 20 31.31 -44.43 1.12
CA ALA A 20 32.44 -44.25 0.21
C ALA A 20 32.93 -42.79 0.18
N THR A 21 34.12 -42.64 0.62
CA THR A 21 35.01 -41.49 0.53
C THR A 21 35.31 -41.15 -0.93
N VAL A 22 35.12 -39.92 -1.37
CA VAL A 22 35.69 -39.44 -2.64
C VAL A 22 36.40 -38.08 -2.43
N ARG A 23 37.65 -38.13 -2.86
CA ARG A 23 38.66 -37.06 -2.79
C ARG A 23 38.32 -35.88 -3.70
N THR A 24 38.68 -34.72 -3.19
CA THR A 24 38.87 -33.41 -3.87
C THR A 24 39.76 -33.52 -5.11
N VAL A 25 39.32 -33.00 -6.24
CA VAL A 25 40.18 -32.62 -7.37
C VAL A 25 39.92 -31.18 -7.75
N LEU A 26 40.90 -30.34 -7.39
CA LEU A 26 41.07 -29.00 -7.89
C LEU A 26 41.56 -29.06 -9.35
N ARG A 27 40.90 -28.42 -10.28
CA ARG A 27 41.48 -28.03 -11.58
C ARG A 27 41.32 -26.55 -11.80
N SER A 28 42.47 -25.91 -11.83
CA SER A 28 42.77 -24.57 -12.31
C SER A 28 42.49 -24.46 -13.83
N PHE A 29 41.80 -23.39 -14.24
CA PHE A 29 41.80 -22.95 -15.63
C PHE A 29 42.39 -21.56 -15.72
N GLN A 30 43.51 -21.49 -16.47
CA GLN A 30 44.25 -20.31 -16.89
C GLN A 30 43.47 -19.54 -17.96
N ARG A 31 43.54 -18.21 -17.88
CA ARG A 31 43.12 -17.27 -18.94
C ARG A 31 44.15 -17.23 -20.07
N PRO A 32 43.73 -17.02 -21.32
CA PRO A 32 44.60 -16.42 -22.33
C PRO A 32 44.30 -14.93 -22.48
N ALA A 33 45.38 -14.16 -22.50
CA ALA A 33 45.41 -12.75 -22.86
C ALA A 33 45.27 -12.60 -24.38
N THR A 34 44.51 -11.63 -24.86
CA THR A 34 44.56 -11.17 -26.24
C THR A 34 44.64 -9.66 -26.31
N THR A 35 45.54 -9.28 -27.13
CA THR A 35 46.22 -8.03 -27.42
C THR A 35 45.28 -7.00 -28.09
N THR A 36 45.44 -5.77 -27.68
CA THR A 36 44.88 -4.54 -28.25
C THR A 36 45.36 -4.24 -29.63
N THR A 37 44.50 -3.88 -30.58
CA THR A 37 44.85 -3.10 -31.74
C THR A 37 43.89 -1.91 -31.88
N ARG A 38 44.47 -0.71 -31.72
CA ARG A 38 43.85 0.57 -32.05
C ARG A 38 43.83 0.74 -33.57
N THR A 39 42.66 1.11 -34.11
CA THR A 39 42.62 1.73 -35.44
C THR A 39 41.79 3.01 -35.35
N THR A 40 42.47 4.12 -35.53
CA THR A 40 41.94 5.47 -35.72
C THR A 40 41.50 5.65 -37.16
N SER A 41 40.29 6.14 -37.38
CA SER A 41 39.92 6.79 -38.63
C SER A 41 39.16 8.09 -38.38
N ARG A 42 39.84 9.18 -38.73
CA ARG A 42 39.33 10.53 -38.95
C ARG A 42 38.60 10.58 -40.29
N LEU A 43 37.48 11.28 -40.37
CA LEU A 43 37.02 12.01 -41.57
C LEU A 43 35.88 12.93 -41.15
N MET A 44 36.15 14.17 -41.02
CA MET A 44 35.97 15.34 -41.88
C MET A 44 34.52 15.78 -42.07
N SER A 45 34.29 16.97 -41.52
CA SER A 45 33.23 17.93 -41.72
C SER A 45 33.01 18.34 -43.18
N ARG A 46 31.77 18.55 -43.58
CA ARG A 46 31.45 19.55 -44.59
C ARG A 46 30.12 20.22 -44.25
N ALA A 47 30.19 21.51 -44.01
CA ALA A 47 29.06 22.44 -43.97
C ALA A 47 28.57 22.74 -45.39
N ALA A 48 27.26 22.84 -45.55
CA ALA A 48 26.68 23.53 -46.70
C ALA A 48 25.51 24.40 -46.18
N SER A 49 25.76 25.68 -46.20
CA SER A 49 24.76 26.76 -46.07
C SER A 49 23.92 26.87 -47.34
N SER A 50 22.64 27.00 -47.22
CA SER A 50 21.79 27.62 -48.23
C SER A 50 20.72 28.52 -47.60
N THR A 51 20.96 29.79 -47.74
CA THR A 51 20.03 30.91 -47.57
C THR A 51 18.91 30.82 -48.64
N THR A 52 17.66 30.94 -48.25
CA THR A 52 16.61 31.41 -49.14
C THR A 52 15.57 32.23 -48.38
N THR A 53 15.45 33.41 -48.88
CA THR A 53 14.58 34.59 -48.75
C THR A 53 13.12 34.39 -48.30
N THR A 54 12.73 35.27 -47.41
CA THR A 54 11.38 35.69 -47.02
C THR A 54 10.54 36.23 -48.15
N THR A 55 9.29 35.81 -48.27
CA THR A 55 8.19 36.60 -48.80
C THR A 55 6.91 36.31 -48.01
N THR A 56 6.39 37.35 -47.43
CA THR A 56 5.04 37.45 -46.84
C THR A 56 4.00 37.65 -47.93
N PRO A 57 2.79 37.10 -47.79
CA PRO A 57 1.62 37.77 -48.30
C PRO A 57 0.54 37.99 -47.20
N THR A 58 -0.06 39.13 -47.40
CA THR A 58 -1.12 39.87 -46.74
C THR A 58 -2.41 39.08 -46.49
N ALA A 59 -3.10 39.57 -45.46
CA ALA A 59 -4.39 39.17 -44.94
C ALA A 59 -5.51 39.07 -45.97
N GLY A 60 -6.29 37.96 -45.88
CA GLY A 60 -7.58 37.79 -46.53
C GLY A 60 -8.61 37.28 -45.51
N ALA A 61 -9.72 37.98 -45.41
CA ALA A 61 -10.82 37.80 -44.47
C ALA A 61 -11.46 36.41 -44.51
N VAL A 62 -11.75 35.84 -43.34
CA VAL A 62 -12.48 34.60 -43.12
C VAL A 62 -13.96 34.91 -42.89
N PRO A 63 -14.91 34.30 -43.64
CA PRO A 63 -16.33 34.35 -43.31
C PRO A 63 -16.63 33.33 -42.18
N LYS A 64 -17.26 33.82 -41.11
CA LYS A 64 -17.90 33.00 -40.07
C LYS A 64 -19.02 32.14 -40.72
N LYS A 65 -18.91 30.82 -40.65
CA LYS A 65 -20.04 29.90 -40.80
C LYS A 65 -20.14 29.02 -39.54
N THR A 66 -21.24 29.25 -38.84
CA THR A 66 -21.83 28.43 -37.80
C THR A 66 -22.09 27.00 -38.28
N THR A 67 -21.52 26.02 -37.63
CA THR A 67 -21.99 24.62 -37.63
C THR A 67 -21.88 24.02 -36.25
N LYS A 68 -22.87 24.34 -35.40
CA LYS A 68 -23.29 23.46 -34.31
C LYS A 68 -24.32 22.51 -34.92
N ALA A 69 -24.03 21.25 -35.06
CA ALA A 69 -24.93 20.09 -35.15
C ALA A 69 -24.39 18.94 -36.04
N ALA A 70 -23.14 18.50 -35.84
CA ALA A 70 -22.66 17.29 -36.53
C ALA A 70 -21.71 16.40 -35.69
N GLN A 71 -21.50 16.69 -34.41
CA GLN A 71 -20.60 15.90 -33.59
C GLN A 71 -21.28 14.86 -32.67
N THR A 72 -22.63 14.86 -32.58
CA THR A 72 -23.39 13.94 -31.74
C THR A 72 -23.92 12.70 -32.48
N THR A 73 -23.85 12.67 -33.81
CA THR A 73 -24.33 11.51 -34.59
C THR A 73 -23.23 10.55 -35.03
N ALA A 74 -21.98 10.99 -35.10
CA ALA A 74 -20.87 10.13 -35.51
C ALA A 74 -20.46 9.10 -34.43
N SER A 75 -20.59 9.43 -33.14
CA SER A 75 -20.27 8.50 -32.05
C SER A 75 -21.35 7.42 -31.87
N ALA A 76 -22.61 7.72 -32.18
CA ALA A 76 -23.70 6.74 -32.09
C ALA A 76 -23.70 5.77 -33.27
N GLN A 77 -23.32 6.24 -34.49
CA GLN A 77 -23.19 5.38 -35.66
C GLN A 77 -21.91 4.52 -35.64
N TRP A 78 -20.85 4.93 -34.95
CA TRP A 78 -19.65 4.12 -34.79
C TRP A 78 -19.95 2.85 -33.98
N ASN A 79 -20.91 2.91 -33.05
CA ASN A 79 -21.30 1.77 -32.22
C ASN A 79 -22.26 0.78 -32.94
N GLN A 80 -22.90 1.14 -34.04
CA GLN A 80 -23.90 0.28 -34.70
C GLN A 80 -23.44 -0.42 -35.99
N THR A 81 -22.39 0.04 -36.67
CA THR A 81 -22.03 -0.51 -37.99
C THR A 81 -20.69 -1.24 -38.07
N ARG A 82 -19.94 -1.36 -36.99
CA ARG A 82 -18.77 -2.25 -36.90
C ARG A 82 -18.89 -3.35 -35.84
N GLY A 83 -20.06 -3.53 -35.28
CA GLY A 83 -20.39 -4.74 -34.54
C GLY A 83 -20.48 -5.88 -35.54
N MET A 84 -19.58 -6.86 -35.45
CA MET A 84 -19.55 -8.11 -36.21
C MET A 84 -18.80 -8.09 -37.56
N ALA A 85 -17.60 -7.52 -37.64
CA ALA A 85 -16.62 -8.22 -38.44
C ALA A 85 -16.29 -9.50 -37.63
N ALA A 86 -16.91 -10.59 -38.05
CA ALA A 86 -16.70 -11.90 -37.45
C ALA A 86 -15.22 -12.13 -37.18
N ILE A 87 -14.90 -12.62 -36.00
CA ILE A 87 -13.66 -13.33 -35.76
C ILE A 87 -13.80 -14.59 -36.64
N THR A 88 -13.46 -14.45 -37.92
CA THR A 88 -13.74 -15.42 -38.98
C THR A 88 -12.88 -16.67 -38.89
N SER A 89 -12.09 -16.84 -37.81
CA SER A 89 -11.25 -18.01 -37.60
C SER A 89 -11.49 -18.75 -36.25
N ALA A 90 -12.31 -18.20 -35.35
CA ALA A 90 -12.65 -18.91 -34.11
C ALA A 90 -13.89 -19.78 -34.32
N SER A 91 -13.84 -21.03 -33.89
CA SER A 91 -15.03 -21.90 -33.87
C SER A 91 -16.14 -21.32 -32.99
N ASP A 92 -17.40 -21.61 -33.26
CA ASP A 92 -18.55 -21.20 -32.43
C ASP A 92 -18.34 -21.55 -30.95
N SER A 93 -17.67 -22.67 -30.67
CA SER A 93 -17.32 -23.11 -29.32
C SER A 93 -16.34 -22.16 -28.62
N GLN A 94 -15.33 -21.65 -29.34
CA GLN A 94 -14.38 -20.67 -28.78
C GLN A 94 -15.05 -19.32 -28.55
N GLN A 95 -15.91 -18.87 -29.44
CA GLN A 95 -16.67 -17.62 -29.28
C GLN A 95 -17.60 -17.70 -28.06
N LYS A 96 -18.31 -18.81 -27.87
CA LYS A 96 -19.15 -19.06 -26.68
C LYS A 96 -18.32 -19.07 -25.39
N MET A 97 -17.13 -19.71 -25.40
CA MET A 97 -16.23 -19.70 -24.26
C MET A 97 -15.77 -18.29 -23.91
N LEU A 98 -15.36 -17.48 -24.89
CA LEU A 98 -14.89 -16.11 -24.67
C LEU A 98 -15.99 -15.15 -24.22
N ALA A 99 -17.25 -15.39 -24.60
CA ALA A 99 -18.40 -14.57 -24.24
C ALA A 99 -19.06 -15.00 -22.92
N ALA A 100 -18.68 -16.15 -22.35
CA ALA A 100 -19.29 -16.69 -21.14
C ALA A 100 -18.98 -15.79 -19.93
N HIS A 101 -19.99 -15.52 -19.11
CA HIS A 101 -19.81 -14.89 -17.82
C HIS A 101 -19.11 -15.83 -16.83
N LEU A 102 -18.46 -15.28 -15.79
CA LEU A 102 -17.67 -16.02 -14.81
C LEU A 102 -18.43 -17.22 -14.22
N GLN A 103 -19.70 -17.06 -13.86
CA GLN A 103 -20.52 -18.13 -13.30
C GLN A 103 -20.63 -19.37 -14.20
N GLN A 104 -20.60 -19.14 -15.53
CA GLN A 104 -20.65 -20.21 -16.52
C GLN A 104 -19.26 -20.74 -16.87
N ALA A 105 -18.28 -19.83 -16.96
CA ALA A 105 -16.92 -20.16 -17.36
C ALA A 105 -16.14 -20.88 -16.23
N ASP A 106 -16.31 -20.46 -14.98
CA ASP A 106 -15.67 -21.03 -13.80
C ASP A 106 -16.59 -20.91 -12.56
N PRO A 107 -17.54 -21.85 -12.38
CA PRO A 107 -18.45 -21.84 -11.23
C PRO A 107 -17.73 -21.93 -9.88
N ILE A 108 -16.57 -22.58 -9.83
CA ILE A 108 -15.79 -22.73 -8.57
C ILE A 108 -15.23 -21.37 -8.14
N MET A 109 -14.61 -20.63 -9.05
CA MET A 109 -14.08 -19.31 -8.78
C MET A 109 -15.22 -18.30 -8.47
N TYR A 110 -16.33 -18.40 -9.19
CA TYR A 110 -17.54 -17.62 -8.91
C TYR A 110 -18.02 -17.83 -7.48
N ASP A 111 -18.14 -19.09 -7.03
CA ASP A 111 -18.57 -19.45 -5.67
C ASP A 111 -17.59 -18.92 -4.59
N ILE A 112 -16.28 -18.98 -4.85
CA ILE A 112 -15.26 -18.41 -3.94
C ILE A 112 -15.44 -16.90 -3.79
N ILE A 113 -15.68 -16.18 -4.89
CA ILE A 113 -15.91 -14.72 -4.87
C ILE A 113 -17.20 -14.39 -4.11
N GLU A 114 -18.28 -15.13 -4.36
CA GLU A 114 -19.56 -14.90 -3.65
C GLU A 114 -19.42 -15.16 -2.14
N LYS A 115 -18.68 -16.20 -1.74
CA LYS A 115 -18.36 -16.44 -0.32
C LYS A 115 -17.56 -15.30 0.31
N GLU A 116 -16.58 -14.74 -0.42
CA GLU A 116 -15.81 -13.59 0.07
C GLU A 116 -16.69 -12.33 0.18
N LYS A 117 -17.61 -12.09 -0.76
CA LYS A 117 -18.60 -11.01 -0.66
C LYS A 117 -19.47 -11.16 0.60
N LEU A 118 -19.97 -12.38 0.87
CA LEU A 118 -20.75 -12.67 2.09
C LEU A 118 -19.92 -12.45 3.36
N ARG A 119 -18.65 -12.90 3.37
CA ARG A 119 -17.75 -12.63 4.49
C ARG A 119 -17.62 -11.13 4.72
N GLN A 120 -17.34 -10.35 3.68
CA GLN A 120 -17.21 -8.88 3.78
C GLN A 120 -18.52 -8.24 4.26
N LYS A 121 -19.68 -8.78 3.88
CA LYS A 121 -21.00 -8.30 4.30
C LYS A 121 -21.22 -8.46 5.81
N HIS A 122 -20.82 -9.60 6.37
CA HIS A 122 -21.13 -9.99 7.73
C HIS A 122 -20.00 -9.77 8.75
N PHE A 123 -18.86 -9.22 8.32
CA PHE A 123 -17.71 -8.94 9.19
C PHE A 123 -17.56 -7.45 9.49
N ILE A 124 -17.14 -7.14 10.72
CA ILE A 124 -16.57 -5.84 11.08
C ILE A 124 -15.13 -5.82 10.59
N ASN A 125 -14.83 -4.99 9.59
CA ASN A 125 -13.47 -4.84 9.07
C ASN A 125 -12.75 -3.68 9.76
N LEU A 126 -11.85 -4.00 10.68
CA LEU A 126 -11.03 -3.04 11.42
C LEU A 126 -9.56 -3.03 10.93
N ILE A 127 -9.23 -3.66 9.81
CA ILE A 127 -7.87 -3.61 9.26
C ILE A 127 -7.62 -2.22 8.67
N PRO A 128 -6.70 -1.40 9.23
CA PRO A 128 -6.55 0.01 8.83
C PRO A 128 -6.11 0.22 7.38
N SER A 129 -5.54 -0.82 6.75
CA SER A 129 -5.08 -0.82 5.37
C SER A 129 -6.10 -1.34 4.36
N GLU A 130 -7.34 -1.65 4.80
CA GLU A 130 -8.43 -2.09 3.95
C GLU A 130 -9.53 -1.04 3.83
N ASN A 131 -10.24 -1.08 2.70
CA ASN A 131 -11.40 -0.23 2.45
C ASN A 131 -12.28 -0.87 1.38
N PHE A 132 -13.52 -0.39 1.26
CA PHE A 132 -14.46 -0.79 0.21
C PHE A 132 -14.47 0.28 -0.88
N THR A 133 -14.08 -0.09 -2.10
CA THR A 133 -14.06 0.83 -3.25
C THR A 133 -15.45 0.99 -3.87
N SER A 134 -15.63 2.01 -4.70
CA SER A 134 -16.90 2.29 -5.38
C SER A 134 -17.13 1.37 -6.59
N GLN A 135 -18.40 1.20 -6.99
CA GLN A 135 -18.77 0.47 -8.19
C GLN A 135 -18.07 1.02 -9.44
N ALA A 136 -17.98 2.35 -9.59
CA ALA A 136 -17.32 2.98 -10.73
C ALA A 136 -15.82 2.63 -10.84
N VAL A 137 -15.16 2.41 -9.72
CA VAL A 137 -13.76 1.93 -9.70
C VAL A 137 -13.70 0.47 -10.14
N LEU A 138 -14.64 -0.38 -9.70
CA LEU A 138 -14.73 -1.79 -10.12
C LEU A 138 -15.03 -1.90 -11.63
N ASP A 139 -15.93 -1.07 -12.15
CA ASP A 139 -16.26 -1.03 -13.59
C ASP A 139 -15.03 -0.67 -14.45
N ALA A 140 -14.23 0.29 -13.99
CA ALA A 140 -12.99 0.67 -14.66
C ALA A 140 -11.94 -0.44 -14.60
N LEU A 141 -11.83 -1.17 -13.47
CA LEU A 141 -10.94 -2.32 -13.32
C LEU A 141 -11.30 -3.47 -14.24
N GLY A 142 -12.59 -3.74 -14.46
CA GLY A 142 -13.10 -4.76 -15.37
C GLY A 142 -13.15 -4.33 -16.84
N SER A 143 -12.61 -3.17 -17.21
CA SER A 143 -12.70 -2.61 -18.55
C SER A 143 -11.69 -3.20 -19.54
N PRO A 144 -11.93 -3.07 -20.88
CA PRO A 144 -10.97 -3.47 -21.92
C PRO A 144 -9.63 -2.72 -21.90
N MET A 145 -9.46 -1.70 -21.07
CA MET A 145 -8.18 -1.02 -20.84
C MET A 145 -7.06 -2.00 -20.42
N GLN A 146 -7.43 -3.12 -19.82
CA GLN A 146 -6.56 -4.23 -19.46
C GLN A 146 -5.83 -4.85 -20.68
N ASN A 147 -6.42 -4.80 -21.88
CA ASN A 147 -5.91 -5.51 -23.05
C ASN A 147 -4.73 -4.78 -23.72
N LYS A 148 -4.56 -3.46 -23.48
CA LYS A 148 -3.63 -2.64 -24.24
C LYS A 148 -2.23 -2.63 -23.63
N TYR A 149 -1.24 -2.92 -24.47
CA TYR A 149 0.17 -2.81 -24.12
C TYR A 149 0.70 -1.39 -24.39
N SER A 150 1.36 -0.73 -23.36
CA SER A 150 1.70 0.68 -23.43
C SER A 150 3.03 1.02 -22.72
N GLU A 151 4.08 0.23 -22.97
CA GLU A 151 5.43 0.51 -22.46
C GLU A 151 5.89 1.90 -22.84
N GLY A 152 6.55 2.59 -21.92
CA GLY A 152 6.93 3.99 -22.03
C GLY A 152 5.97 4.92 -21.31
N TYR A 153 5.94 6.17 -21.76
CA TYR A 153 5.16 7.25 -21.14
C TYR A 153 4.28 7.99 -22.18
N PRO A 154 3.27 8.77 -21.75
CA PRO A 154 2.40 9.51 -22.67
C PRO A 154 3.17 10.36 -23.67
N GLY A 155 3.00 10.08 -24.97
CA GLY A 155 3.72 10.72 -26.08
C GLY A 155 5.08 10.09 -26.43
N ALA A 156 5.54 9.11 -25.61
CA ALA A 156 6.82 8.38 -25.84
C ALA A 156 6.61 6.88 -25.58
N ARG A 157 5.70 6.25 -26.33
CA ARG A 157 5.38 4.82 -26.24
C ARG A 157 6.19 3.99 -27.23
N TYR A 158 6.51 2.76 -26.84
CA TYR A 158 7.15 1.80 -27.74
C TYR A 158 6.19 1.17 -28.74
N TYR A 159 4.86 1.22 -28.49
CA TYR A 159 3.81 0.62 -29.33
C TYR A 159 2.84 1.68 -29.87
N GLY A 160 2.24 1.41 -31.03
CA GLY A 160 1.17 2.22 -31.58
C GLY A 160 -0.19 2.01 -30.91
N GLY A 161 -1.17 2.83 -31.25
CA GLY A 161 -2.57 2.70 -30.78
C GLY A 161 -2.78 3.15 -29.33
N ASN A 162 -2.00 4.09 -28.83
CA ASN A 162 -2.01 4.53 -27.44
C ASN A 162 -2.73 5.87 -27.20
N GLU A 163 -3.48 6.39 -28.17
CA GLU A 163 -4.16 7.68 -28.06
C GLU A 163 -5.00 7.80 -26.78
N PHE A 164 -5.91 6.85 -26.54
CA PHE A 164 -6.80 6.86 -25.37
C PHE A 164 -6.10 6.41 -24.09
N ILE A 165 -5.07 5.60 -24.19
CA ILE A 165 -4.21 5.23 -23.05
C ILE A 165 -3.46 6.45 -22.55
N ASP A 166 -2.86 7.23 -23.45
CA ASP A 166 -2.17 8.48 -23.12
C ASP A 166 -3.13 9.49 -22.49
N ALA A 167 -4.35 9.61 -23.04
CA ALA A 167 -5.38 10.47 -22.48
C ALA A 167 -5.76 10.03 -21.05
N SER A 168 -5.93 8.73 -20.82
CA SER A 168 -6.25 8.16 -19.51
C SER A 168 -5.12 8.39 -18.48
N GLU A 169 -3.87 8.15 -18.88
CA GLU A 169 -2.72 8.34 -17.98
C GLU A 169 -2.50 9.81 -17.64
N ARG A 170 -2.56 10.72 -18.64
CA ARG A 170 -2.49 12.18 -18.38
C ARG A 170 -3.61 12.66 -17.47
N LEU A 171 -4.85 12.17 -17.68
CA LEU A 171 -5.98 12.48 -16.80
C LEU A 171 -5.74 11.99 -15.36
N CYS A 172 -5.16 10.79 -15.20
CA CYS A 172 -4.80 10.26 -13.89
C CYS A 172 -3.74 11.13 -13.20
N GLN A 173 -2.70 11.53 -13.92
CA GLN A 173 -1.65 12.42 -13.42
C GLN A 173 -2.22 13.78 -13.00
N GLN A 174 -3.04 14.39 -13.85
CA GLN A 174 -3.71 15.66 -13.56
C GLN A 174 -4.55 15.56 -12.28
N ARG A 175 -5.43 14.56 -12.19
CA ARG A 175 -6.29 14.34 -11.02
C ARG A 175 -5.51 14.03 -9.75
N ALA A 176 -4.35 13.37 -9.88
CA ALA A 176 -3.47 13.13 -8.75
C ALA A 176 -2.92 14.44 -8.17
N LEU A 177 -2.45 15.34 -9.02
CA LEU A 177 -1.98 16.66 -8.58
C LEU A 177 -3.13 17.49 -7.98
N GLU A 178 -4.28 17.54 -8.65
CA GLU A 178 -5.48 18.26 -8.20
C GLU A 178 -5.98 17.77 -6.83
N ALA A 179 -6.06 16.44 -6.64
CA ALA A 179 -6.55 15.84 -5.39
C ALA A 179 -5.73 16.24 -4.17
N PHE A 180 -4.44 16.49 -4.35
CA PHE A 180 -3.55 16.95 -3.28
C PHE A 180 -3.29 18.47 -3.31
N GLY A 181 -3.86 19.20 -4.28
CA GLY A 181 -3.71 20.65 -4.40
C GLY A 181 -2.31 21.07 -4.82
N LEU A 182 -1.67 20.32 -5.70
CA LEU A 182 -0.28 20.53 -6.12
C LEU A 182 -0.20 21.26 -7.47
N ASP A 183 0.75 22.20 -7.58
CA ASP A 183 1.07 22.88 -8.84
C ASP A 183 1.95 21.95 -9.70
N ALA A 184 1.56 21.73 -10.95
CA ALA A 184 2.29 20.92 -11.91
C ALA A 184 3.68 21.48 -12.28
N ARG A 185 3.96 22.75 -11.99
CA ARG A 185 5.28 23.36 -12.14
C ARG A 185 6.23 22.93 -11.03
N GLU A 186 5.70 22.66 -9.83
CA GLU A 186 6.48 22.29 -8.65
C GLU A 186 6.49 20.78 -8.39
N TRP A 187 5.51 20.05 -8.91
CA TRP A 187 5.33 18.63 -8.68
C TRP A 187 5.03 17.86 -9.97
N GLY A 188 5.64 16.70 -10.11
CA GLY A 188 5.25 15.68 -11.06
C GLY A 188 4.77 14.42 -10.34
N VAL A 189 4.14 13.51 -11.09
CA VAL A 189 3.65 12.24 -10.54
C VAL A 189 3.80 11.11 -11.55
N ASN A 190 4.36 9.98 -11.09
CA ASN A 190 4.30 8.70 -11.79
C ASN A 190 3.13 7.88 -11.25
N VAL A 191 2.26 7.41 -12.14
CA VAL A 191 1.03 6.66 -11.83
C VAL A 191 1.11 5.19 -12.24
N GLN A 192 2.28 4.73 -12.71
CA GLN A 192 2.46 3.38 -13.22
C GLN A 192 2.92 2.38 -12.16
N ALA A 193 3.32 2.83 -10.96
CA ALA A 193 3.80 1.93 -9.91
C ALA A 193 2.71 0.96 -9.45
N LEU A 194 3.01 -0.34 -9.43
CA LEU A 194 2.04 -1.40 -9.21
C LEU A 194 1.60 -1.54 -7.74
N SER A 195 2.43 -1.16 -6.79
CA SER A 195 2.16 -1.30 -5.36
C SER A 195 3.10 -0.41 -4.52
N GLY A 196 2.78 -0.18 -3.23
CA GLY A 196 3.54 0.71 -2.36
C GLY A 196 4.98 0.27 -2.12
N ALA A 197 5.23 -1.01 -1.82
CA ALA A 197 6.59 -1.50 -1.62
C ALA A 197 7.47 -1.39 -2.89
N PRO A 198 6.98 -1.77 -4.10
CA PRO A 198 7.67 -1.46 -5.34
C PRO A 198 7.89 0.05 -5.56
N ALA A 199 6.88 0.90 -5.31
CA ALA A 199 7.04 2.35 -5.48
C ALA A 199 8.19 2.91 -4.65
N ASN A 200 8.31 2.50 -3.38
CA ASN A 200 9.44 2.87 -2.53
C ASN A 200 10.78 2.35 -3.10
N LEU A 201 10.83 1.08 -3.54
CA LEU A 201 12.02 0.51 -4.14
C LEU A 201 12.45 1.28 -5.42
N TYR A 202 11.49 1.69 -6.25
CA TYR A 202 11.78 2.47 -7.47
C TYR A 202 12.42 3.82 -7.14
N VAL A 203 11.94 4.49 -6.10
CA VAL A 203 12.56 5.73 -5.60
C VAL A 203 13.98 5.48 -5.09
N TYR A 204 14.18 4.43 -4.30
CA TYR A 204 15.52 4.09 -3.81
C TYR A 204 16.47 3.79 -4.96
N SER A 205 16.06 2.94 -5.91
CA SER A 205 16.87 2.57 -7.07
C SER A 205 17.14 3.73 -8.03
N ALA A 206 16.27 4.76 -8.03
CA ALA A 206 16.46 5.96 -8.83
C ALA A 206 17.51 6.91 -8.24
N LEU A 207 17.64 6.95 -6.91
CA LEU A 207 18.39 7.99 -6.20
C LEU A 207 19.60 7.46 -5.44
N MET A 208 19.75 6.15 -5.33
CA MET A 208 20.78 5.49 -4.52
C MET A 208 21.52 4.43 -5.34
N GLU A 209 22.81 4.33 -5.08
CA GLU A 209 23.62 3.19 -5.53
C GLU A 209 23.56 2.05 -4.49
N THR A 210 23.92 0.85 -4.92
CA THR A 210 24.04 -0.29 -4.00
C THR A 210 24.96 0.07 -2.82
N HIS A 211 24.55 -0.28 -1.62
CA HIS A 211 25.20 0.06 -0.33
C HIS A 211 25.09 1.53 0.11
N ASP A 212 24.38 2.38 -0.61
CA ASP A 212 24.00 3.67 -0.06
C ASP A 212 23.10 3.51 1.18
N ARG A 213 23.10 4.50 2.05
CA ARG A 213 22.49 4.44 3.39
C ARG A 213 21.08 5.01 3.41
N LEU A 214 20.17 4.25 4.03
CA LEU A 214 18.75 4.55 4.17
C LEU A 214 18.36 4.53 5.66
N MET A 215 17.52 5.47 6.09
CA MET A 215 16.88 5.42 7.40
C MET A 215 15.35 5.42 7.26
N GLY A 216 14.67 4.63 8.08
CA GLY A 216 13.21 4.56 8.17
C GLY A 216 12.77 4.12 9.56
N LEU A 217 11.49 4.29 9.91
CA LEU A 217 10.97 3.80 11.19
C LEU A 217 11.06 2.28 11.26
N ASP A 218 11.54 1.76 12.40
CA ASP A 218 11.67 0.31 12.64
C ASP A 218 10.29 -0.38 12.57
N LEU A 219 10.23 -1.55 11.94
CA LEU A 219 8.97 -2.31 11.78
C LEU A 219 8.28 -2.59 13.13
N PRO A 220 8.98 -3.06 14.20
CA PRO A 220 8.37 -3.26 15.52
C PRO A 220 7.81 -1.99 16.15
N HIS A 221 8.29 -0.82 15.72
CA HIS A 221 7.86 0.50 16.18
C HIS A 221 6.82 1.17 15.24
N GLY A 222 6.25 0.42 14.30
CA GLY A 222 5.20 0.89 13.41
C GLY A 222 5.65 1.32 12.02
N GLY A 223 6.90 1.05 11.62
CA GLY A 223 7.39 1.25 10.26
C GLY A 223 6.79 0.27 9.26
N HIS A 224 7.27 0.30 8.02
CA HIS A 224 6.87 -0.61 6.95
C HIS A 224 8.05 -1.48 6.50
N LEU A 225 7.76 -2.71 6.03
CA LEU A 225 8.80 -3.63 5.54
C LEU A 225 9.69 -3.00 4.46
N SER A 226 9.10 -2.23 3.53
CA SER A 226 9.84 -1.58 2.44
C SER A 226 10.72 -0.39 2.88
N HIS A 227 10.73 -0.04 4.16
CA HIS A 227 11.66 0.94 4.73
C HIS A 227 13.00 0.30 5.15
N GLY A 228 13.28 -0.94 4.68
CA GLY A 228 14.56 -1.60 4.87
C GLY A 228 14.65 -2.54 6.07
N TYR A 229 13.53 -3.11 6.51
CA TYR A 229 13.48 -3.96 7.69
C TYR A 229 14.42 -5.17 7.61
N GLN A 230 15.23 -5.33 8.63
CA GLN A 230 16.13 -6.47 8.85
C GLN A 230 16.24 -6.80 10.35
N THR A 231 16.69 -8.01 10.63
CA THR A 231 17.05 -8.43 11.99
C THR A 231 18.57 -8.65 12.05
N PRO A 232 19.19 -8.77 13.24
CA PRO A 232 20.61 -9.06 13.33
C PRO A 232 21.07 -10.30 12.56
N THR A 233 20.16 -11.26 12.33
CA THR A 233 20.47 -12.55 11.69
C THR A 233 19.91 -12.69 10.28
N LYS A 234 19.01 -11.79 9.85
CA LYS A 234 18.32 -11.95 8.55
C LYS A 234 17.91 -10.62 7.94
N LYS A 235 18.32 -10.40 6.68
CA LYS A 235 17.82 -9.33 5.80
C LYS A 235 16.45 -9.77 5.25
N ILE A 236 15.35 -9.23 5.83
CA ILE A 236 13.97 -9.65 5.51
C ILE A 236 13.44 -8.88 4.31
N SER A 237 13.53 -7.55 4.33
CA SER A 237 13.23 -6.73 3.16
C SER A 237 14.36 -6.82 2.14
N PHE A 238 14.01 -6.95 0.84
CA PHE A 238 15.01 -6.88 -0.21
C PHE A 238 15.72 -5.51 -0.27
N VAL A 239 15.07 -4.44 0.18
CA VAL A 239 15.70 -3.13 0.36
C VAL A 239 16.97 -3.22 1.20
N SER A 240 16.94 -3.96 2.30
CA SER A 240 18.12 -4.18 3.16
C SER A 240 19.18 -5.11 2.54
N LYS A 241 18.91 -5.75 1.39
CA LYS A 241 19.91 -6.50 0.64
C LYS A 241 20.70 -5.62 -0.32
N TYR A 242 20.07 -4.57 -0.83
CA TYR A 242 20.69 -3.65 -1.79
C TYR A 242 21.31 -2.43 -1.12
N PHE A 243 20.68 -1.95 -0.04
CA PHE A 243 21.06 -0.72 0.65
C PHE A 243 21.39 -1.01 2.11
N GLU A 244 22.25 -0.17 2.69
CA GLU A 244 22.51 -0.25 4.13
C GLU A 244 21.39 0.50 4.86
N THR A 245 20.76 -0.18 5.84
CA THR A 245 19.58 0.35 6.52
C THR A 245 19.80 0.46 8.01
N LEU A 246 19.57 1.65 8.57
CA LEU A 246 19.56 1.91 10.01
C LEU A 246 18.18 2.44 10.41
N PRO A 247 17.40 1.71 11.26
CA PRO A 247 16.10 2.20 11.67
C PRO A 247 16.20 3.25 12.76
N TYR A 248 15.29 4.24 12.74
CA TYR A 248 14.97 5.05 13.91
C TYR A 248 13.74 4.47 14.63
N ARG A 249 13.50 4.91 15.86
CA ARG A 249 12.52 4.27 16.76
C ARG A 249 11.63 5.29 17.45
N LEU A 250 10.59 4.78 18.11
CA LEU A 250 9.79 5.52 19.08
C LEU A 250 10.54 5.58 20.41
N ASP A 251 10.31 6.62 21.18
CA ASP A 251 10.48 6.61 22.61
C ASP A 251 9.45 5.65 23.22
N GLU A 252 9.91 4.59 23.88
CA GLU A 252 9.05 3.54 24.43
C GLU A 252 8.16 4.04 25.57
N SER A 253 8.55 5.13 26.27
CA SER A 253 7.78 5.70 27.37
C SER A 253 6.57 6.48 26.89
N THR A 254 6.70 7.19 25.78
CA THR A 254 5.64 8.05 25.18
C THR A 254 4.89 7.37 24.03
N GLY A 255 5.54 6.43 23.35
CA GLY A 255 5.04 5.83 22.11
C GLY A 255 5.10 6.81 20.92
N LEU A 256 5.88 7.88 21.01
CA LEU A 256 6.07 8.87 19.95
C LEU A 256 7.43 8.70 19.26
N ILE A 257 7.54 9.21 18.02
CA ILE A 257 8.82 9.21 17.31
C ILE A 257 9.82 10.06 18.09
N ASP A 258 11.00 9.48 18.39
CA ASP A 258 12.10 10.15 19.03
C ASP A 258 12.92 10.92 17.98
N TYR A 259 12.54 12.18 17.74
CA TYR A 259 13.19 13.02 16.73
C TYR A 259 14.62 13.44 17.12
N ASP A 260 14.90 13.57 18.40
CA ASP A 260 16.23 13.95 18.87
C ASP A 260 17.22 12.78 18.67
N LYS A 261 16.78 11.56 18.96
CA LYS A 261 17.57 10.36 18.69
C LYS A 261 17.71 10.10 17.19
N LEU A 262 16.65 10.37 16.40
CA LEU A 262 16.74 10.32 14.94
C LEU A 262 17.79 11.29 14.42
N GLU A 263 17.84 12.54 14.91
CA GLU A 263 18.82 13.54 14.49
C GLU A 263 20.26 13.08 14.82
N GLU A 264 20.49 12.63 16.06
CA GLU A 264 21.76 12.09 16.49
C GLU A 264 22.25 10.96 15.56
N LEU A 265 21.38 9.99 15.30
CA LEU A 265 21.69 8.86 14.43
C LEU A 265 21.93 9.30 12.98
N ALA A 266 21.15 10.24 12.47
CA ALA A 266 21.30 10.75 11.11
C ALA A 266 22.63 11.50 10.90
N LEU A 267 23.08 12.28 11.88
CA LEU A 267 24.36 12.97 11.86
C LEU A 267 25.54 12.00 11.80
N LEU A 268 25.46 10.89 12.53
CA LEU A 268 26.48 9.83 12.54
C LEU A 268 26.44 8.97 11.27
N TYR A 269 25.24 8.52 10.90
CA TYR A 269 25.04 7.56 9.82
C TYR A 269 25.09 8.19 8.44
N ARG A 270 24.69 9.47 8.31
CA ARG A 270 24.61 10.25 7.05
C ARG A 270 23.89 9.50 5.93
N PRO A 271 22.59 9.23 6.11
CA PRO A 271 21.79 8.57 5.10
C PRO A 271 21.63 9.45 3.86
N LYS A 272 21.42 8.83 2.70
CA LYS A 272 21.06 9.51 1.47
C LYS A 272 19.56 9.79 1.37
N ILE A 273 18.75 8.93 2.00
CA ILE A 273 17.30 9.08 2.13
C ILE A 273 16.87 8.81 3.58
N ILE A 274 16.00 9.67 4.12
CA ILE A 274 15.24 9.41 5.34
C ILE A 274 13.76 9.25 4.95
N VAL A 275 13.16 8.14 5.39
CA VAL A 275 11.75 7.82 5.10
C VAL A 275 10.88 8.26 6.27
N ALA A 276 9.97 9.19 6.03
CA ALA A 276 8.90 9.61 6.94
C ALA A 276 7.60 8.88 6.56
N GLY A 277 7.37 7.70 7.14
CA GLY A 277 6.19 6.89 6.83
C GLY A 277 5.94 5.80 7.86
N THR A 278 4.67 5.45 8.05
CA THR A 278 4.25 4.53 9.11
C THR A 278 3.13 3.60 8.67
N SER A 279 3.07 2.42 9.28
CA SER A 279 1.99 1.43 9.13
C SER A 279 1.15 1.26 10.40
N ALA A 280 1.74 1.55 11.56
CA ALA A 280 1.12 1.33 12.86
C ALA A 280 1.49 2.43 13.87
N TYR A 281 1.35 3.68 13.44
CA TYR A 281 1.59 4.86 14.27
C TYR A 281 0.35 5.74 14.25
N SER A 282 -0.27 5.94 15.40
CA SER A 282 -1.57 6.61 15.52
C SER A 282 -1.48 8.12 15.65
N ARG A 283 -0.28 8.71 15.63
CA ARG A 283 -0.05 10.16 15.73
C ARG A 283 0.37 10.76 14.39
N LEU A 284 0.39 12.07 14.31
CA LEU A 284 0.92 12.79 13.14
C LEU A 284 2.45 12.78 13.16
N ILE A 285 3.06 12.76 11.98
CA ILE A 285 4.50 12.93 11.80
C ILE A 285 4.79 14.43 11.72
N ASP A 286 5.79 14.90 12.46
CA ASP A 286 6.34 16.25 12.33
C ASP A 286 7.27 16.30 11.09
N TYR A 287 6.67 16.62 9.94
CA TYR A 287 7.41 16.74 8.69
C TYR A 287 8.40 17.92 8.67
N ALA A 288 8.13 18.97 9.43
CA ALA A 288 9.05 20.11 9.54
C ALA A 288 10.34 19.67 10.24
N ARG A 289 10.22 18.98 11.38
CA ARG A 289 11.37 18.42 12.11
C ARG A 289 12.14 17.40 11.27
N MET A 290 11.43 16.55 10.50
CA MET A 290 12.05 15.62 9.55
C MET A 290 12.85 16.35 8.47
N ARG A 291 12.31 17.46 7.92
CA ARG A 291 12.99 18.27 6.91
C ARG A 291 14.28 18.87 7.46
N ASP A 292 14.21 19.48 8.66
CA ASP A 292 15.38 20.06 9.32
C ASP A 292 16.50 19.04 9.51
N ILE A 293 16.16 17.81 9.91
CA ILE A 293 17.13 16.73 10.06
C ILE A 293 17.75 16.35 8.71
N CYS A 294 16.92 16.20 7.67
CA CYS A 294 17.39 15.89 6.32
C CYS A 294 18.34 16.98 5.80
N ASP A 295 18.04 18.25 6.03
CA ASP A 295 18.88 19.36 5.57
C ASP A 295 20.25 19.37 6.25
N LYS A 296 20.33 19.06 7.54
CA LYS A 296 21.58 18.95 8.30
C LYS A 296 22.54 17.89 7.73
N VAL A 297 22.00 16.82 7.16
CA VAL A 297 22.80 15.70 6.63
C VAL A 297 22.85 15.63 5.10
N GLY A 298 22.10 16.52 4.43
CA GLY A 298 22.01 16.56 2.95
C GLY A 298 21.17 15.42 2.35
N ALA A 299 20.31 14.78 3.14
CA ALA A 299 19.45 13.68 2.72
C ALA A 299 18.21 14.16 1.94
N TYR A 300 17.66 13.28 1.08
CA TYR A 300 16.30 13.44 0.59
C TYR A 300 15.30 13.00 1.67
N LEU A 301 14.20 13.76 1.79
CA LEU A 301 13.04 13.38 2.60
C LEU A 301 12.02 12.66 1.71
N LEU A 302 11.86 11.36 1.88
CA LEU A 302 10.81 10.57 1.26
C LEU A 302 9.65 10.40 2.25
N ALA A 303 8.49 10.93 1.94
CA ALA A 303 7.29 10.69 2.75
C ALA A 303 6.46 9.55 2.15
N ASP A 304 6.34 8.43 2.88
CA ASP A 304 5.39 7.36 2.55
C ASP A 304 4.08 7.61 3.30
N MET A 305 3.13 8.26 2.62
CA MET A 305 1.82 8.59 3.20
C MET A 305 0.73 7.53 2.89
N ALA A 306 1.12 6.30 2.56
CA ALA A 306 0.19 5.25 2.11
C ALA A 306 -1.01 5.05 3.04
N HIS A 307 -0.82 5.10 4.36
CA HIS A 307 -1.90 4.94 5.32
C HIS A 307 -2.84 6.15 5.41
N ILE A 308 -2.30 7.35 5.25
CA ILE A 308 -3.02 8.61 5.53
C ILE A 308 -3.40 9.39 4.26
N SER A 309 -3.14 8.84 3.07
CA SER A 309 -3.32 9.57 1.80
C SER A 309 -4.73 10.10 1.58
N GLY A 310 -5.77 9.36 1.95
CA GLY A 310 -7.15 9.84 1.85
C GLY A 310 -7.43 11.01 2.81
N LEU A 311 -6.88 10.97 4.02
CA LEU A 311 -7.01 12.06 5.00
C LEU A 311 -6.29 13.35 4.53
N VAL A 312 -5.12 13.18 3.91
CA VAL A 312 -4.34 14.27 3.32
C VAL A 312 -5.05 14.86 2.10
N ALA A 313 -5.58 14.02 1.18
CA ALA A 313 -6.33 14.47 0.02
C ALA A 313 -7.59 15.26 0.42
N ALA A 314 -8.30 14.80 1.45
CA ALA A 314 -9.46 15.48 2.03
C ALA A 314 -9.10 16.75 2.82
N LYS A 315 -7.82 17.03 3.06
CA LYS A 315 -7.32 18.18 3.85
C LYS A 315 -7.87 18.19 5.29
N VAL A 316 -8.08 17.01 5.89
CA VAL A 316 -8.53 16.87 7.28
C VAL A 316 -7.38 16.64 8.27
N ILE A 317 -6.18 16.35 7.75
CA ILE A 317 -4.91 16.38 8.48
C ILE A 317 -3.83 17.06 7.62
N PRO A 318 -2.74 17.57 8.23
CA PRO A 318 -1.61 18.11 7.48
C PRO A 318 -0.93 17.02 6.61
N GLY A 319 -0.43 17.42 5.44
CA GLY A 319 0.27 16.56 4.50
C GLY A 319 1.77 16.84 4.42
N PRO A 320 2.55 15.95 3.76
CA PRO A 320 4.00 16.06 3.66
C PRO A 320 4.50 17.01 2.57
N PHE A 321 3.65 17.46 1.64
CA PHE A 321 4.05 18.12 0.40
C PHE A 321 4.78 19.45 0.59
N GLY A 322 4.61 20.14 1.72
CA GLY A 322 5.36 21.34 2.04
C GLY A 322 6.84 21.07 2.39
N TYR A 323 7.19 19.84 2.74
CA TYR A 323 8.49 19.49 3.33
C TYR A 323 9.25 18.42 2.56
N ALA A 324 8.55 17.43 1.98
CA ALA A 324 9.18 16.29 1.33
C ALA A 324 9.71 16.61 -0.08
N ASP A 325 10.77 15.90 -0.48
CA ASP A 325 11.28 15.93 -1.86
C ASP A 325 10.51 14.94 -2.74
N ILE A 326 10.16 13.79 -2.18
CA ILE A 326 9.38 12.73 -2.83
C ILE A 326 8.26 12.28 -1.88
N VAL A 327 7.10 11.98 -2.45
CA VAL A 327 5.98 11.42 -1.69
C VAL A 327 5.47 10.17 -2.40
N THR A 328 5.45 9.05 -1.69
CA THR A 328 4.84 7.81 -2.19
C THR A 328 3.52 7.52 -1.48
N THR A 329 2.61 6.87 -2.17
CA THR A 329 1.37 6.38 -1.57
C THR A 329 0.82 5.18 -2.30
N THR A 330 0.09 4.34 -1.58
CA THR A 330 -0.85 3.38 -2.18
C THR A 330 -2.18 4.06 -2.47
N SER A 331 -2.94 3.51 -3.40
CA SER A 331 -4.25 4.04 -3.79
C SER A 331 -5.45 3.38 -3.09
N HIS A 332 -5.27 2.20 -2.50
CA HIS A 332 -6.37 1.32 -2.06
C HIS A 332 -6.69 1.35 -0.55
N LYS A 333 -5.98 2.17 0.25
CA LYS A 333 -6.22 2.29 1.69
C LYS A 333 -7.25 3.39 1.99
N SER A 334 -6.90 4.39 2.79
CA SER A 334 -7.80 5.52 3.09
C SER A 334 -8.24 6.31 1.84
N LEU A 335 -7.47 6.28 0.75
CA LEU A 335 -7.85 6.91 -0.53
C LEU A 335 -8.98 6.15 -1.27
N ARG A 336 -9.27 4.91 -0.89
CA ARG A 336 -10.41 4.09 -1.36
C ARG A 336 -10.43 3.78 -2.87
N GLY A 337 -9.25 3.78 -3.50
CA GLY A 337 -9.08 3.48 -4.93
C GLY A 337 -8.75 2.00 -5.23
N PRO A 338 -8.38 1.69 -6.47
CA PRO A 338 -7.90 0.37 -6.87
C PRO A 338 -6.54 0.07 -6.23
N ARG A 339 -6.07 -1.19 -6.29
CA ARG A 339 -4.71 -1.53 -5.88
C ARG A 339 -3.70 -1.01 -6.88
N GLY A 340 -2.89 -0.06 -6.45
CA GLY A 340 -1.85 0.63 -7.20
C GLY A 340 -1.06 1.56 -6.29
N ALA A 341 -0.17 2.36 -6.86
CA ALA A 341 0.60 3.33 -6.12
C ALA A 341 0.92 4.57 -6.98
N LEU A 342 1.28 5.65 -6.30
CA LEU A 342 1.68 6.92 -6.88
C LEU A 342 3.07 7.30 -6.33
N ILE A 343 3.89 7.91 -7.19
CA ILE A 343 5.16 8.51 -6.79
C ILE A 343 5.15 9.97 -7.23
N PHE A 344 4.97 10.88 -6.27
CA PHE A 344 5.10 12.31 -6.49
C PHE A 344 6.55 12.73 -6.27
N TYR A 345 7.04 13.63 -7.09
CA TYR A 345 8.41 14.15 -7.02
C TYR A 345 8.43 15.65 -7.28
N ARG A 346 9.30 16.34 -6.55
CA ARG A 346 9.53 17.78 -6.73
C ARG A 346 10.15 18.09 -8.06
N ARG A 347 9.78 19.28 -8.57
CA ARG A 347 10.36 19.97 -9.72
C ARG A 347 10.84 21.38 -9.30
N GLY A 348 11.56 22.06 -10.19
CA GLY A 348 12.03 23.42 -9.96
C GLY A 348 13.29 23.48 -9.09
N VAL A 349 13.44 24.57 -8.34
CA VAL A 349 14.64 24.85 -7.55
C VAL A 349 14.65 24.02 -6.26
N ARG A 350 15.72 23.27 -6.05
CA ARG A 350 15.96 22.51 -4.82
C ARG A 350 16.66 23.33 -3.77
N ARG A 351 17.71 24.04 -4.18
CA ARG A 351 18.54 24.87 -3.30
C ARG A 351 19.07 26.07 -4.06
N THR A 352 19.20 27.19 -3.37
CA THR A 352 19.92 28.36 -3.87
C THR A 352 21.16 28.54 -3.02
N ASN A 353 22.33 28.60 -3.65
CA ASN A 353 23.58 28.86 -2.95
C ASN A 353 23.55 30.29 -2.39
N PRO A 354 23.59 30.48 -1.04
CA PRO A 354 23.43 31.80 -0.45
C PRO A 354 24.59 32.76 -0.75
N LYS A 355 25.74 32.24 -1.19
CA LYS A 355 26.92 33.05 -1.51
C LYS A 355 26.99 33.46 -2.98
N THR A 356 26.53 32.63 -3.88
CA THR A 356 26.68 32.83 -5.33
C THR A 356 25.36 33.12 -6.03
N GLY A 357 24.21 32.88 -5.39
CA GLY A 357 22.89 32.92 -6.01
C GLY A 357 22.62 31.79 -7.00
N ALA A 358 23.57 30.85 -7.19
CA ALA A 358 23.40 29.73 -8.11
C ALA A 358 22.30 28.77 -7.61
N GLU A 359 21.40 28.40 -8.52
CA GLU A 359 20.30 27.49 -8.27
C GLU A 359 20.68 26.04 -8.63
N GLU A 360 20.41 25.13 -7.71
CA GLU A 360 20.41 23.68 -7.93
C GLU A 360 18.97 23.24 -8.19
N LEU A 361 18.69 22.66 -9.36
CA LEU A 361 17.37 22.17 -9.70
C LEU A 361 17.18 20.73 -9.23
N TYR A 362 15.93 20.37 -8.92
CA TYR A 362 15.56 18.97 -8.72
C TYR A 362 15.78 18.18 -10.02
N ASN A 363 16.46 17.05 -9.92
CA ASN A 363 16.58 16.05 -10.98
C ASN A 363 16.00 14.72 -10.50
N LEU A 364 14.68 14.68 -10.30
CA LEU A 364 13.98 13.52 -9.74
C LEU A 364 13.13 12.79 -10.79
N GLU A 365 12.51 13.54 -11.71
CA GLU A 365 11.54 13.00 -12.69
C GLU A 365 12.16 11.95 -13.61
N GLY A 366 13.28 12.29 -14.27
CA GLY A 366 13.96 11.39 -15.21
C GLY A 366 14.39 10.08 -14.54
N PRO A 367 15.20 10.14 -13.47
CA PRO A 367 15.63 8.93 -12.75
C PRO A 367 14.47 8.09 -12.19
N ILE A 368 13.44 8.70 -11.59
CA ILE A 368 12.29 7.96 -11.05
C ILE A 368 11.49 7.28 -12.16
N ASN A 369 11.18 7.99 -13.25
CA ASN A 369 10.48 7.41 -14.37
C ASN A 369 11.28 6.30 -15.03
N GLN A 370 12.60 6.48 -15.21
CA GLN A 370 13.49 5.43 -15.74
C GLN A 370 13.55 4.22 -14.80
N SER A 371 13.56 4.43 -13.50
CA SER A 371 13.53 3.34 -12.52
C SER A 371 12.23 2.54 -12.58
N VAL A 372 11.08 3.21 -12.78
CA VAL A 372 9.80 2.52 -12.98
C VAL A 372 9.82 1.75 -14.29
N PHE A 373 10.02 2.43 -15.40
CA PHE A 373 10.15 1.82 -16.72
C PHE A 373 11.29 2.50 -17.50
N PRO A 374 12.23 1.74 -18.06
CA PRO A 374 12.27 0.28 -18.17
C PRO A 374 12.96 -0.45 -17.00
N GLY A 375 13.31 0.25 -15.92
CA GLY A 375 14.18 -0.29 -14.86
C GLY A 375 13.61 -1.51 -14.12
N HIS A 376 12.33 -1.50 -13.74
CA HIS A 376 11.73 -2.54 -12.93
C HIS A 376 10.42 -3.11 -13.49
N GLN A 377 9.68 -2.36 -14.32
CA GLN A 377 8.38 -2.76 -14.87
C GLN A 377 8.43 -2.85 -16.39
N GLY A 378 7.48 -3.61 -16.99
CA GLY A 378 7.15 -3.62 -18.40
C GLY A 378 5.88 -2.82 -18.65
N GLY A 379 4.86 -3.45 -19.31
CA GLY A 379 3.61 -2.80 -19.64
C GLY A 379 2.83 -2.29 -18.43
N PRO A 380 2.42 -1.02 -18.42
CA PRO A 380 1.57 -0.46 -17.38
C PRO A 380 0.21 -1.18 -17.31
N HIS A 381 -0.36 -1.24 -16.10
CA HIS A 381 -1.70 -1.77 -15.88
C HIS A 381 -2.76 -0.67 -16.13
N ASN A 382 -3.16 -0.49 -17.38
CA ASN A 382 -3.99 0.62 -17.81
C ASN A 382 -5.40 0.63 -17.18
N HIS A 383 -5.98 -0.56 -16.91
CA HIS A 383 -7.24 -0.68 -16.18
C HIS A 383 -7.12 -0.16 -14.74
N THR A 384 -5.99 -0.41 -14.08
CA THR A 384 -5.71 0.14 -12.74
C THR A 384 -5.52 1.66 -12.78
N ILE A 385 -4.81 2.19 -13.78
CA ILE A 385 -4.59 3.63 -13.94
C ILE A 385 -5.93 4.35 -14.22
N ALA A 386 -6.78 3.76 -15.07
CA ALA A 386 -8.13 4.29 -15.33
C ALA A 386 -9.00 4.29 -14.06
N ALA A 387 -9.00 3.20 -13.31
CA ALA A 387 -9.73 3.08 -12.06
C ALA A 387 -9.18 4.05 -10.98
N LEU A 388 -7.87 4.26 -10.94
CA LEU A 388 -7.23 5.25 -10.08
C LEU A 388 -7.66 6.68 -10.43
N ALA A 389 -7.75 7.01 -11.73
CA ALA A 389 -8.26 8.32 -12.17
C ALA A 389 -9.71 8.56 -11.72
N VAL A 390 -10.55 7.51 -11.68
CA VAL A 390 -11.92 7.58 -11.12
C VAL A 390 -11.88 7.86 -9.62
N ALA A 391 -11.08 7.11 -8.86
CA ALA A 391 -10.97 7.29 -7.42
C ALA A 391 -10.43 8.68 -7.04
N LEU A 392 -9.44 9.19 -7.78
CA LEU A 392 -8.89 10.53 -7.57
C LEU A 392 -9.91 11.64 -7.86
N LYS A 393 -10.82 11.45 -8.82
CA LYS A 393 -11.96 12.36 -9.02
C LYS A 393 -12.90 12.34 -7.82
N GLN A 394 -13.22 11.16 -7.30
CA GLN A 394 -14.06 11.02 -6.09
C GLN A 394 -13.39 11.65 -4.86
N ALA A 395 -12.07 11.54 -4.73
CA ALA A 395 -11.32 12.12 -3.61
C ALA A 395 -11.36 13.66 -3.54
N GLN A 396 -11.77 14.33 -4.61
CA GLN A 396 -11.89 15.80 -4.69
C GLN A 396 -13.28 16.30 -4.28
N THR A 397 -14.24 15.42 -3.99
CA THR A 397 -15.62 15.80 -3.70
C THR A 397 -15.81 16.20 -2.22
N PRO A 398 -16.81 17.05 -1.92
CA PRO A 398 -17.19 17.38 -0.54
C PRO A 398 -17.59 16.13 0.27
N GLU A 399 -18.24 15.17 -0.37
CA GLU A 399 -18.68 13.92 0.26
C GLU A 399 -17.48 13.09 0.74
N PHE A 400 -16.38 13.08 -0.03
CA PHE A 400 -15.16 12.42 0.38
C PHE A 400 -14.52 13.11 1.59
N ARG A 401 -14.57 14.44 1.65
CA ARG A 401 -14.09 15.18 2.81
C ARG A 401 -14.93 14.88 4.06
N THR A 402 -16.26 14.85 3.93
CA THR A 402 -17.17 14.46 5.01
C THR A 402 -16.86 13.04 5.50
N TYR A 403 -16.69 12.09 4.57
CA TYR A 403 -16.29 10.73 4.88
C TYR A 403 -14.97 10.68 5.67
N GLN A 404 -13.94 11.39 5.26
CA GLN A 404 -12.65 11.38 5.95
C GLN A 404 -12.70 12.06 7.32
N SER A 405 -13.53 13.08 7.49
CA SER A 405 -13.80 13.67 8.81
C SER A 405 -14.47 12.65 9.74
N GLN A 406 -15.43 11.87 9.22
CA GLN A 406 -16.08 10.82 9.97
C GLN A 406 -15.11 9.67 10.31
N VAL A 407 -14.16 9.34 9.42
CA VAL A 407 -13.09 8.38 9.70
C VAL A 407 -12.28 8.78 10.94
N LEU A 408 -11.94 10.07 11.07
CA LEU A 408 -11.22 10.58 12.25
C LEU A 408 -12.09 10.56 13.51
N ALA A 409 -13.36 10.98 13.42
CA ALA A 409 -14.30 10.96 14.54
C ALA A 409 -14.50 9.54 15.07
N ASN A 410 -14.69 8.58 14.17
CA ASN A 410 -14.86 7.17 14.48
C ASN A 410 -13.60 6.55 15.15
N ALA A 411 -12.42 6.86 14.64
CA ALA A 411 -11.17 6.40 15.26
C ALA A 411 -11.01 6.95 16.68
N LYS A 412 -11.35 8.23 16.90
CA LYS A 412 -11.32 8.86 18.22
C LYS A 412 -12.36 8.24 19.16
N ALA A 413 -13.57 7.96 18.67
CA ALA A 413 -14.63 7.30 19.46
C ALA A 413 -14.19 5.90 19.91
N LEU A 414 -13.61 5.11 19.00
CA LEU A 414 -13.03 3.80 19.31
C LEU A 414 -11.93 3.90 20.37
N ALA A 415 -10.97 4.80 20.17
CA ALA A 415 -9.85 5.01 21.10
C ALA A 415 -10.33 5.46 22.48
N ARG A 416 -11.30 6.36 22.54
CA ARG A 416 -11.90 6.86 23.78
C ARG A 416 -12.61 5.75 24.55
N ARG A 417 -13.53 5.01 23.88
CA ARG A 417 -14.29 3.93 24.54
C ARG A 417 -13.36 2.84 25.08
N LEU A 418 -12.33 2.47 24.34
CA LEU A 418 -11.34 1.50 24.79
C LEU A 418 -10.46 2.04 25.91
N GLY A 419 -9.98 3.28 25.80
CA GLY A 419 -8.88 3.79 26.65
C GLY A 419 -9.31 4.52 27.92
N GLU A 420 -10.50 5.11 27.96
CA GLU A 420 -10.98 5.80 29.16
C GLU A 420 -11.10 4.84 30.35
N PRO A 421 -10.80 5.30 31.57
CA PRO A 421 -10.97 4.51 32.79
C PRO A 421 -12.42 4.03 32.96
N LYS A 422 -12.59 2.87 33.59
CA LYS A 422 -13.91 2.27 33.81
C LYS A 422 -14.85 3.18 34.62
N GLU A 423 -14.29 3.95 35.55
CA GLU A 423 -15.00 4.92 36.38
C GLU A 423 -15.57 6.08 35.56
N LYS A 424 -15.03 6.32 34.36
CA LYS A 424 -15.50 7.32 33.39
C LYS A 424 -16.33 6.71 32.25
N GLY A 425 -16.70 5.43 32.38
CA GLY A 425 -17.49 4.73 31.38
C GLY A 425 -16.66 4.12 30.23
N GLY A 426 -15.33 4.13 30.30
CA GLY A 426 -14.46 3.45 29.35
C GLY A 426 -14.19 2.00 29.70
N LEU A 427 -13.31 1.33 28.94
CA LEU A 427 -12.94 -0.07 29.13
C LEU A 427 -11.55 -0.25 29.77
N GLY A 428 -10.77 0.82 29.92
CA GLY A 428 -9.50 0.86 30.65
C GLY A 428 -8.34 0.17 29.94
N TYR A 429 -8.37 0.06 28.61
CA TYR A 429 -7.24 -0.45 27.83
C TYR A 429 -6.12 0.58 27.70
N ARG A 430 -4.89 0.10 27.62
CA ARG A 430 -3.75 0.95 27.31
C ARG A 430 -3.68 1.25 25.83
N ILE A 431 -4.02 2.49 25.44
CA ILE A 431 -3.85 2.97 24.08
C ILE A 431 -2.40 3.44 23.89
N VAL A 432 -1.69 2.88 22.90
CA VAL A 432 -0.32 3.29 22.58
C VAL A 432 -0.31 4.74 22.16
N SER A 433 0.67 5.53 22.62
CA SER A 433 0.76 6.99 22.46
C SER A 433 -0.41 7.80 23.05
N GLY A 434 -1.27 7.18 23.90
CA GLY A 434 -2.35 7.83 24.61
C GLY A 434 -3.56 8.23 23.75
N GLY A 435 -3.65 7.81 22.47
CA GLY A 435 -4.80 8.13 21.60
C GLY A 435 -4.50 8.06 20.12
N THR A 436 -5.30 8.77 19.31
CA THR A 436 -5.13 8.82 17.85
C THR A 436 -5.42 10.19 17.26
N ASP A 437 -4.61 10.58 16.27
CA ASP A 437 -4.80 11.77 15.43
C ASP A 437 -5.17 11.41 13.99
N ASN A 438 -5.24 10.10 13.67
CA ASN A 438 -5.53 9.60 12.33
C ASN A 438 -6.60 8.48 12.35
N HIS A 439 -6.60 7.59 11.39
CA HIS A 439 -7.62 6.55 11.16
C HIS A 439 -7.36 5.24 11.92
N LEU A 440 -6.28 5.12 12.66
CA LEU A 440 -5.93 3.86 13.33
C LEU A 440 -5.75 4.04 14.84
N VAL A 441 -6.01 2.94 15.57
CA VAL A 441 -5.81 2.81 17.01
C VAL A 441 -4.93 1.59 17.26
N LEU A 442 -3.95 1.74 18.15
CA LEU A 442 -3.07 0.66 18.58
C LEU A 442 -3.27 0.42 20.09
N VAL A 443 -3.71 -0.79 20.44
CA VAL A 443 -4.00 -1.21 21.81
C VAL A 443 -2.89 -2.12 22.31
N ASP A 444 -2.35 -1.85 23.50
CA ASP A 444 -1.46 -2.75 24.22
C ASP A 444 -2.30 -3.71 25.09
N LEU A 445 -2.22 -5.01 24.81
CA LEU A 445 -2.96 -6.08 25.48
C LEU A 445 -2.15 -6.72 26.64
N LYS A 446 -0.89 -6.31 26.85
CA LYS A 446 -0.05 -6.86 27.92
C LYS A 446 -0.65 -6.69 29.33
N PRO A 447 -1.31 -5.55 29.65
CA PRO A 447 -1.99 -5.41 30.95
C PRO A 447 -3.13 -6.41 31.16
N GLN A 448 -3.76 -6.94 30.10
CA GLN A 448 -4.80 -7.97 30.15
C GLN A 448 -4.21 -9.39 30.26
N GLY A 449 -2.88 -9.54 30.22
CA GLY A 449 -2.19 -10.83 30.33
C GLY A 449 -2.32 -11.72 29.10
N ILE A 450 -2.58 -11.14 27.92
CA ILE A 450 -2.78 -11.88 26.68
C ILE A 450 -2.01 -11.20 25.53
N ASP A 451 -1.69 -11.96 24.47
CA ASP A 451 -1.06 -11.43 23.26
C ASP A 451 -2.04 -11.20 22.11
N GLY A 452 -1.59 -10.39 21.15
CA GLY A 452 -2.40 -10.03 19.99
C GLY A 452 -2.78 -11.21 19.09
N ALA A 453 -1.98 -12.29 19.05
CA ALA A 453 -2.26 -13.43 18.16
C ALA A 453 -3.45 -14.27 18.65
N ARG A 454 -3.60 -14.42 19.98
CA ARG A 454 -4.76 -15.09 20.57
C ARG A 454 -6.02 -14.27 20.39
N VAL A 455 -5.95 -12.98 20.65
CA VAL A 455 -7.09 -12.07 20.47
C VAL A 455 -7.49 -11.97 19.00
N GLU A 456 -6.56 -11.82 18.07
CA GLU A 456 -6.81 -11.82 16.61
C GLU A 456 -7.62 -13.06 16.20
N ARG A 457 -7.27 -14.25 16.72
CA ARG A 457 -7.98 -15.48 16.37
C ARG A 457 -9.43 -15.51 16.92
N VAL A 458 -9.66 -15.07 18.15
CA VAL A 458 -11.02 -14.99 18.68
C VAL A 458 -11.85 -13.95 17.93
N LEU A 459 -11.28 -12.78 17.63
CA LEU A 459 -11.94 -11.76 16.81
C LEU A 459 -12.35 -12.31 15.44
N GLU A 460 -11.48 -13.05 14.77
CA GLU A 460 -11.80 -13.70 13.49
C GLU A 460 -13.00 -14.65 13.62
N LEU A 461 -13.05 -15.45 14.68
CA LEU A 461 -14.15 -16.40 14.93
C LEU A 461 -15.48 -15.73 15.24
N VAL A 462 -15.47 -14.55 15.80
CA VAL A 462 -16.70 -13.77 16.08
C VAL A 462 -17.06 -12.77 14.95
N GLY A 463 -16.38 -12.86 13.80
CA GLY A 463 -16.70 -12.02 12.65
C GLY A 463 -16.08 -10.62 12.69
N VAL A 464 -14.93 -10.44 13.35
CA VAL A 464 -14.19 -9.18 13.39
C VAL A 464 -12.80 -9.38 12.79
N ALA A 465 -12.50 -8.68 11.69
CA ALA A 465 -11.18 -8.65 11.07
C ALA A 465 -10.35 -7.50 11.66
N ALA A 466 -9.37 -7.82 12.47
CA ALA A 466 -8.34 -6.91 12.99
C ALA A 466 -6.98 -7.59 12.85
N ASN A 467 -5.88 -6.94 13.19
CA ASN A 467 -4.59 -7.60 13.16
C ASN A 467 -3.76 -7.38 14.41
N LYS A 468 -3.09 -8.46 14.83
CA LYS A 468 -2.02 -8.37 15.84
C LYS A 468 -0.93 -7.44 15.36
N ASN A 469 -0.35 -6.69 16.29
CA ASN A 469 0.72 -5.73 16.02
C ASN A 469 1.66 -5.62 17.22
N THR A 470 2.93 -5.40 16.94
CA THR A 470 3.89 -5.06 18.00
C THR A 470 3.54 -3.72 18.63
N VAL A 471 3.84 -3.62 19.92
CA VAL A 471 3.72 -2.38 20.70
C VAL A 471 5.07 -2.08 21.36
N PRO A 472 5.33 -0.83 21.78
CA PRO A 472 6.57 -0.48 22.46
C PRO A 472 6.89 -1.44 23.63
N GLY A 473 8.15 -1.87 23.74
CA GLY A 473 8.60 -2.86 24.72
C GLY A 473 8.36 -4.33 24.35
N ASP A 474 7.85 -4.65 23.16
CA ASP A 474 7.79 -6.01 22.66
C ASP A 474 9.18 -6.53 22.27
N ARG A 475 9.53 -7.71 22.80
CA ARG A 475 10.84 -8.35 22.54
C ARG A 475 10.92 -9.06 21.19
N SER A 476 9.79 -9.39 20.59
CA SER A 476 9.72 -10.18 19.35
C SER A 476 8.51 -9.83 18.51
N ALA A 477 8.71 -9.64 17.22
CA ALA A 477 7.63 -9.48 16.25
C ALA A 477 6.79 -10.77 16.03
N LEU A 478 7.25 -11.92 16.55
CA LEU A 478 6.54 -13.21 16.44
C LEU A 478 5.43 -13.37 17.49
N THR A 479 5.56 -12.67 18.63
CA THR A 479 4.55 -12.66 19.70
C THR A 479 4.17 -11.22 20.02
N PRO A 480 3.43 -10.56 19.12
CA PRO A 480 3.09 -9.15 19.27
C PRO A 480 2.08 -8.98 20.42
N GLY A 481 2.37 -8.02 21.31
CA GLY A 481 1.57 -7.73 22.51
C GLY A 481 0.35 -6.86 22.25
N GLY A 482 0.10 -6.44 21.02
CA GLY A 482 -0.97 -5.50 20.72
C GLY A 482 -1.90 -5.88 19.59
N LEU A 483 -2.94 -5.06 19.46
CA LEU A 483 -3.96 -5.13 18.43
C LEU A 483 -4.05 -3.79 17.70
N ARG A 484 -3.96 -3.81 16.35
CA ARG A 484 -4.12 -2.65 15.50
C ARG A 484 -5.51 -2.68 14.86
N MET A 485 -6.23 -1.58 14.98
CA MET A 485 -7.58 -1.40 14.45
C MET A 485 -7.69 -0.07 13.69
N GLY A 486 -8.61 0.01 12.74
CA GLY A 486 -8.85 1.22 11.95
C GLY A 486 -10.31 1.42 11.60
N SER A 487 -10.66 2.64 11.28
CA SER A 487 -12.03 3.05 11.00
C SER A 487 -12.45 3.14 9.52
N PRO A 488 -11.55 3.21 8.49
CA PRO A 488 -11.97 3.56 7.13
C PRO A 488 -13.02 2.65 6.50
N ALA A 489 -12.84 1.33 6.60
CA ALA A 489 -13.73 0.37 5.94
C ALA A 489 -15.17 0.44 6.48
N MET A 490 -15.34 0.46 7.80
CA MET A 490 -16.68 0.51 8.40
C MET A 490 -17.32 1.88 8.26
N THR A 491 -16.52 2.97 8.26
CA THR A 491 -17.02 4.31 7.91
C THR A 491 -17.55 4.36 6.47
N THR A 492 -16.91 3.67 5.53
CA THR A 492 -17.41 3.53 4.15
C THR A 492 -18.78 2.85 4.11
N ARG A 493 -19.08 1.96 5.06
CA ARG A 493 -20.38 1.29 5.19
C ARG A 493 -21.43 2.10 5.98
N GLY A 494 -21.06 3.29 6.47
CA GLY A 494 -21.98 4.20 7.16
C GLY A 494 -21.93 4.13 8.69
N PHE A 495 -20.91 3.49 9.29
CA PHE A 495 -20.73 3.51 10.74
C PHE A 495 -20.39 4.91 11.23
N ALA A 496 -21.02 5.30 12.35
CA ALA A 496 -20.79 6.53 13.09
C ALA A 496 -20.09 6.25 14.45
N GLU A 497 -19.90 7.27 15.26
CA GLU A 497 -19.18 7.19 16.55
C GLU A 497 -19.81 6.20 17.51
N GLU A 498 -21.15 6.13 17.57
CA GLU A 498 -21.87 5.21 18.44
C GLU A 498 -21.66 3.76 18.04
N ASP A 499 -21.60 3.49 16.71
CA ASP A 499 -21.27 2.16 16.19
C ASP A 499 -19.84 1.75 16.59
N PHE A 500 -18.88 2.69 16.56
CA PHE A 500 -17.51 2.41 16.99
C PHE A 500 -17.37 2.25 18.50
N ALA A 501 -18.24 2.85 19.30
CA ALA A 501 -18.35 2.52 20.72
C ALA A 501 -18.83 1.07 20.92
N ARG A 502 -19.85 0.64 20.18
CA ARG A 502 -20.32 -0.77 20.18
C ARG A 502 -19.24 -1.73 19.66
N VAL A 503 -18.47 -1.35 18.64
CA VAL A 503 -17.30 -2.12 18.17
C VAL A 503 -16.29 -2.31 19.31
N ALA A 504 -16.01 -1.28 20.11
CA ALA A 504 -15.11 -1.41 21.25
C ALA A 504 -15.64 -2.43 22.28
N ASP A 505 -16.94 -2.44 22.56
CA ASP A 505 -17.57 -3.41 23.47
C ASP A 505 -17.47 -4.85 22.92
N ILE A 506 -17.63 -5.04 21.61
CA ILE A 506 -17.45 -6.35 20.95
C ILE A 506 -15.99 -6.80 21.06
N VAL A 507 -15.03 -5.89 20.87
CA VAL A 507 -13.59 -6.18 21.03
C VAL A 507 -13.28 -6.58 22.47
N ASP A 508 -13.82 -5.89 23.47
CA ASP A 508 -13.64 -6.21 24.89
C ASP A 508 -14.19 -7.61 25.24
N ARG A 509 -15.39 -7.94 24.75
CA ARG A 509 -15.96 -9.29 24.89
C ARG A 509 -15.03 -10.35 24.27
N ALA A 510 -14.50 -10.11 23.06
CA ALA A 510 -13.59 -11.04 22.40
C ALA A 510 -12.26 -11.18 23.17
N VAL A 511 -11.72 -10.11 23.73
CA VAL A 511 -10.53 -10.17 24.61
C VAL A 511 -10.83 -10.99 25.87
N THR A 512 -11.98 -10.78 26.50
CA THR A 512 -12.42 -11.53 27.67
C THR A 512 -12.54 -13.03 27.38
N ILE A 513 -13.14 -13.39 26.26
CA ILE A 513 -13.21 -14.78 25.77
C ILE A 513 -11.80 -15.34 25.56
N ALA A 514 -10.91 -14.59 24.90
CA ALA A 514 -9.53 -15.03 24.64
C ALA A 514 -8.75 -15.32 25.94
N VAL A 515 -8.91 -14.46 26.94
CA VAL A 515 -8.28 -14.66 28.28
C VAL A 515 -8.87 -15.91 28.97
N ARG A 516 -10.17 -16.10 28.92
CA ARG A 516 -10.84 -17.29 29.49
C ARG A 516 -10.37 -18.58 28.81
N VAL A 517 -10.35 -18.58 27.47
CA VAL A 517 -9.91 -19.72 26.66
C VAL A 517 -8.42 -20.04 26.91
N ASP A 518 -7.55 -19.04 27.01
CA ASP A 518 -6.11 -19.26 27.31
C ASP A 518 -5.92 -19.92 28.68
N LYS A 519 -6.65 -19.47 29.69
CA LYS A 519 -6.63 -20.10 31.02
C LYS A 519 -7.09 -21.57 30.98
N ALA A 520 -8.19 -21.83 30.27
CA ALA A 520 -8.75 -23.18 30.12
C ALA A 520 -7.80 -24.10 29.34
N ALA A 521 -7.20 -23.60 28.27
CA ALA A 521 -6.21 -24.34 27.48
C ALA A 521 -4.96 -24.72 28.27
N ARG A 522 -4.46 -23.81 29.11
CA ARG A 522 -3.32 -24.07 30.02
C ARG A 522 -3.69 -25.16 31.03
N LYS A 523 -4.84 -25.05 31.68
CA LYS A 523 -5.31 -26.05 32.64
C LYS A 523 -5.46 -27.43 32.01
N ALA A 524 -6.09 -27.51 30.85
CA ALA A 524 -6.24 -28.78 30.12
C ALA A 524 -4.90 -29.38 29.69
N ALA A 525 -3.90 -28.55 29.39
CA ALA A 525 -2.55 -29.00 29.07
C ALA A 525 -1.78 -29.47 30.32
N GLU A 526 -2.00 -28.80 31.46
CA GLU A 526 -1.45 -29.21 32.77
C GLU A 526 -2.00 -30.58 33.18
N GLU A 527 -3.33 -30.79 33.09
CA GLU A 527 -3.99 -32.06 33.37
C GLU A 527 -3.45 -33.22 32.50
N LYS A 528 -2.93 -32.91 31.30
CA LYS A 528 -2.23 -33.86 30.41
C LYS A 528 -0.77 -34.06 30.75
N GLY A 529 -0.26 -33.44 31.82
CA GLY A 529 1.14 -33.54 32.24
C GLY A 529 2.15 -32.80 31.35
N LEU A 530 1.70 -31.82 30.55
CA LEU A 530 2.59 -31.02 29.70
C LEU A 530 3.32 -29.99 30.54
N ASP A 531 4.59 -29.69 30.19
CA ASP A 531 5.38 -28.68 30.89
C ASP A 531 4.81 -27.25 30.68
N ALA A 532 5.09 -26.35 31.64
CA ALA A 532 4.57 -24.97 31.65
C ALA A 532 4.89 -24.18 30.37
N LYS A 533 6.03 -24.47 29.72
CA LYS A 533 6.42 -23.82 28.47
C LYS A 533 5.55 -24.27 27.30
N VAL A 534 5.12 -25.54 27.29
CA VAL A 534 4.19 -26.06 26.27
C VAL A 534 2.78 -25.55 26.53
N GLN A 535 2.33 -25.50 27.80
CA GLN A 535 1.02 -24.94 28.20
C GLN A 535 0.84 -23.50 27.67
N GLY A 536 1.87 -22.67 27.75
CA GLY A 536 1.83 -21.27 27.30
C GLY A 536 1.99 -21.02 25.80
N ARG A 537 2.17 -22.07 24.96
CA ARG A 537 2.36 -21.88 23.52
C ARG A 537 1.05 -21.48 22.82
N LEU A 538 1.18 -20.62 21.81
CA LEU A 538 0.06 -20.27 20.92
C LEU A 538 -0.59 -21.53 20.28
N LYS A 539 0.22 -22.53 19.91
CA LYS A 539 -0.25 -23.79 19.35
C LYS A 539 -1.23 -24.51 20.30
N THR A 540 -0.92 -24.58 21.60
CA THR A 540 -1.78 -25.18 22.63
C THR A 540 -3.14 -24.45 22.71
N PHE A 541 -3.10 -23.11 22.68
CA PHE A 541 -4.31 -22.28 22.62
C PHE A 541 -5.15 -22.58 21.37
N MET A 542 -4.51 -22.59 20.17
CA MET A 542 -5.20 -22.83 18.90
C MET A 542 -5.83 -24.23 18.83
N GLU A 543 -5.13 -25.26 19.30
CA GLU A 543 -5.65 -26.62 19.35
C GLU A 543 -6.83 -26.78 20.31
N PHE A 544 -6.79 -26.08 21.46
CA PHE A 544 -7.89 -26.09 22.41
C PHE A 544 -9.12 -25.34 21.88
N LEU A 545 -8.92 -24.16 21.29
CA LEU A 545 -9.99 -23.32 20.73
C LEU A 545 -10.65 -23.96 19.50
N GLY A 546 -9.86 -24.63 18.63
CA GLY A 546 -10.34 -25.25 17.40
C GLY A 546 -11.05 -24.26 16.47
N THR A 547 -12.23 -24.63 16.01
CA THR A 547 -13.12 -23.80 15.16
C THR A 547 -13.98 -22.81 15.95
N GLY A 548 -13.97 -22.89 17.30
CA GLY A 548 -14.80 -22.05 18.17
C GLY A 548 -16.27 -22.52 18.26
N GLU A 549 -16.70 -23.54 17.53
CA GLU A 549 -18.10 -24.01 17.53
C GLU A 549 -18.53 -24.63 18.86
N ALA A 550 -17.59 -25.14 19.65
CA ALA A 550 -17.85 -25.68 20.98
C ALA A 550 -18.01 -24.59 22.06
N ASP A 551 -17.70 -23.35 21.75
CA ASP A 551 -17.79 -22.22 22.68
C ASP A 551 -19.06 -21.40 22.41
N THR A 552 -20.04 -21.50 23.30
CA THR A 552 -21.35 -20.85 23.14
C THR A 552 -21.27 -19.33 23.07
N GLU A 553 -20.32 -18.70 23.79
CA GLU A 553 -20.13 -17.23 23.74
C GLU A 553 -19.59 -16.78 22.40
N ILE A 554 -18.69 -17.56 21.78
CA ILE A 554 -18.16 -17.29 20.42
C ILE A 554 -19.30 -17.39 19.39
N VAL A 555 -20.09 -18.47 19.46
CA VAL A 555 -21.21 -18.69 18.52
C VAL A 555 -22.25 -17.57 18.64
N GLN A 556 -22.62 -17.21 19.88
CA GLN A 556 -23.57 -16.13 20.13
C GLN A 556 -23.05 -14.79 19.62
N LEU A 557 -21.82 -14.41 19.99
CA LEU A 557 -21.24 -13.14 19.59
C LEU A 557 -21.07 -13.04 18.06
N ARG A 558 -20.73 -14.15 17.39
CA ARG A 558 -20.68 -14.24 15.92
C ARG A 558 -22.03 -13.93 15.29
N SER A 559 -23.11 -14.51 15.80
CA SER A 559 -24.48 -14.24 15.31
C SER A 559 -24.84 -12.78 15.52
N GLU A 560 -24.63 -12.24 16.72
CA GLU A 560 -24.89 -10.82 17.04
C GLU A 560 -24.15 -9.86 16.10
N VAL A 561 -22.88 -10.16 15.78
CA VAL A 561 -22.07 -9.37 14.85
C VAL A 561 -22.62 -9.47 13.43
N ALA A 562 -22.87 -10.70 12.94
CA ALA A 562 -23.34 -10.92 11.58
C ALA A 562 -24.70 -10.26 11.33
N ASP A 563 -25.64 -10.40 12.27
CA ASP A 563 -26.98 -9.82 12.18
C ASP A 563 -26.93 -8.29 12.18
N TRP A 564 -26.13 -7.70 13.06
CA TRP A 564 -25.98 -6.25 13.13
C TRP A 564 -25.30 -5.68 11.89
N VAL A 565 -24.11 -6.21 11.55
CA VAL A 565 -23.29 -5.66 10.44
C VAL A 565 -23.93 -5.93 9.09
N GLY A 566 -24.67 -7.04 8.94
CA GLY A 566 -25.43 -7.38 7.75
C GLY A 566 -26.46 -6.33 7.33
N THR A 567 -26.93 -5.49 8.26
CA THR A 567 -27.87 -4.38 7.96
C THR A 567 -27.23 -3.21 7.21
N TYR A 568 -25.90 -3.03 7.31
CA TYR A 568 -25.19 -1.96 6.63
C TYR A 568 -24.85 -2.37 5.19
N PRO A 569 -25.12 -1.52 4.18
CA PRO A 569 -24.85 -1.87 2.78
C PRO A 569 -23.35 -1.89 2.47
N LEU A 570 -23.00 -2.66 1.46
CA LEU A 570 -21.71 -2.52 0.76
C LEU A 570 -21.88 -1.55 -0.42
N PRO A 571 -20.81 -0.84 -0.88
CA PRO A 571 -20.95 0.17 -1.94
C PRO A 571 -21.60 -0.34 -3.24
N TRP A 572 -21.38 -1.60 -3.59
CA TRP A 572 -21.96 -2.23 -4.78
C TRP A 572 -23.36 -2.82 -4.59
N GLU A 573 -23.91 -2.77 -3.39
CA GLU A 573 -25.30 -3.17 -3.08
C GLU A 573 -26.25 -1.97 -3.06
N ALA A 574 -25.70 -0.76 -2.94
CA ALA A 574 -26.51 0.45 -2.96
C ALA A 574 -27.17 0.58 -4.35
N LYS A 575 -28.51 0.66 -4.39
CA LYS A 575 -29.21 1.02 -5.62
C LYS A 575 -28.90 2.48 -5.93
N PRO A 576 -28.59 2.83 -7.22
CA PRO A 576 -28.30 4.18 -7.63
C PRO A 576 -29.47 5.14 -7.43
#